data_7120afd44f588092a6eb9890e7558239
#
_entry.id   7120afd44f588092a6eb9890e7558239
#
_cell.length_a   1.000
_cell.length_b   1.000
_cell.length_c   1.000
_cell.angle_alpha   90.00
_cell.angle_beta   90.00
_cell.angle_gamma   90.00
#
_symmetry.space_group_name_H-M   'P 1'
#
loop_
_entity.id
_entity.type
_entity.pdbx_description
1 polymer ?
#
loop_
_entity_poly.entity_id
_entity_poly.type
_entity_poly.pdbx_seq_one_letter_code
_entity_poly.pdbx_strand_id
1 'polypeptide(L)'
;MSDFDSSNFDFFKYKPDYAKIAEAAFSRLSFTFTKEHLENVIKAALAPDASENDKYVCSCILKNAEVAAKGKFPLCQDTGIANIFGWNNGSIIPEDISNQLTKGTAKIYDEKKLRFSTSCPSSFYEEFDPKNNMPAQISIFTNGAALAPTPSFAEKAPKGSLSLLFCAKGGGSSNKTSFIQGTKAFLTKERFTNLIKEQLGKFGTSACPPYTIAIVAGGLSPEQNLLTLKLATMGAYSDMTHTPNKDVFRDSELEEIAMQIARDSGYGAQFGGSRFALETVVIRLPRHGASCPISFGVSCSAHRNLRAVVTNNGFYLEKTVSNPAELEGFSEATRPANEKSEKSGGNELHLNTENGIAALLASLKAAKPGDRVLLSGKILVARDAAHARWQKLIDAGNKLPEYTTKYPICYAGPARTPEGEVIGSFGPTTAGRMDVYAESLMSRGAALITLAKGNRSQPWTDACAKYGAVYLGTPGGIAALIANEYIRGQEIIDYEDLGMEAVRLVDVENLPCFVITDSLGNDFYKQIAEKSKK
;
A
#
# COMPACT_ATOMS: atom_id res chain seq x y z
N MET A 1 29.36 27.17 0.90
CA MET A 1 28.24 26.94 1.82
C MET A 1 27.40 25.83 1.22
N SER A 2 26.85 24.91 1.99
CA SER A 2 25.98 23.86 1.43
C SER A 2 24.65 24.48 1.02
N ASP A 3 24.13 24.08 -0.14
CA ASP A 3 22.80 24.50 -0.62
C ASP A 3 21.67 23.69 0.07
N PHE A 4 21.96 23.15 1.27
CA PHE A 4 21.00 22.38 2.06
C PHE A 4 19.93 23.30 2.64
N ASP A 5 18.71 23.14 2.13
CA ASP A 5 17.54 23.82 2.69
C ASP A 5 16.98 23.01 3.86
N SER A 6 17.14 23.53 5.07
CA SER A 6 16.64 22.92 6.31
C SER A 6 15.20 23.33 6.66
N SER A 7 14.53 24.16 5.86
CA SER A 7 13.18 24.67 6.19
C SER A 7 12.15 23.57 6.41
N ASN A 8 12.26 22.45 5.68
CA ASN A 8 11.41 21.29 5.79
C ASN A 8 11.86 20.25 6.83
N PHE A 9 12.80 20.60 7.71
CA PHE A 9 13.34 19.69 8.71
C PHE A 9 13.20 20.25 10.12
N ASP A 10 13.04 19.34 11.09
CA ASP A 10 13.20 19.63 12.51
C ASP A 10 14.64 19.29 12.91
N PHE A 11 15.30 20.18 13.67
CA PHE A 11 16.65 19.96 14.15
C PHE A 11 16.65 19.45 15.59
N PHE A 12 17.37 18.34 15.81
CA PHE A 12 17.59 17.73 17.12
C PHE A 12 19.05 17.86 17.51
N LYS A 13 19.32 18.70 18.52
CA LYS A 13 20.68 19.01 19.00
C LYS A 13 21.11 17.99 20.05
N TYR A 14 21.88 16.98 19.67
CA TYR A 14 22.63 16.11 20.56
C TYR A 14 23.62 15.23 19.78
N LYS A 15 24.54 14.55 20.51
CA LYS A 15 25.48 13.63 19.86
C LYS A 15 24.69 12.58 19.06
N PRO A 16 25.02 12.35 17.79
CA PRO A 16 24.31 11.38 16.96
C PRO A 16 24.25 9.99 17.62
N ASP A 17 23.02 9.46 17.70
CA ASP A 17 22.67 8.12 18.17
C ASP A 17 21.76 7.53 17.09
N TYR A 18 22.29 6.61 16.30
CA TYR A 18 21.57 6.08 15.15
C TYR A 18 20.35 5.24 15.54
N ALA A 19 20.34 4.65 16.74
CA ALA A 19 19.15 3.99 17.25
C ALA A 19 18.02 5.01 17.48
N LYS A 20 18.31 6.14 18.14
CA LYS A 20 17.33 7.21 18.36
C LYS A 20 16.86 7.87 17.06
N ILE A 21 17.74 8.01 16.08
CA ILE A 21 17.37 8.52 14.76
C ILE A 21 16.35 7.58 14.09
N ALA A 22 16.59 6.27 14.11
CA ALA A 22 15.67 5.26 13.58
C ALA A 22 14.34 5.24 14.36
N GLU A 23 14.39 5.32 15.71
CA GLU A 23 13.21 5.44 16.56
C GLU A 23 12.34 6.65 16.14
N ALA A 24 12.94 7.82 16.02
CA ALA A 24 12.25 9.04 15.63
C ALA A 24 11.66 8.94 14.21
N ALA A 25 12.43 8.43 13.26
CA ALA A 25 12.01 8.29 11.87
C ALA A 25 10.85 7.31 11.71
N PHE A 26 10.97 6.08 12.23
CA PHE A 26 9.91 5.07 12.11
C PHE A 26 8.68 5.39 12.96
N SER A 27 8.84 6.04 14.12
CA SER A 27 7.70 6.56 14.87
C SER A 27 6.93 7.59 14.04
N ARG A 28 7.63 8.55 13.40
CA ARG A 28 7.00 9.61 12.60
C ARG A 28 6.30 9.05 11.36
N LEU A 29 7.03 8.32 10.51
CA LEU A 29 6.47 7.83 9.23
C LEU A 29 5.37 6.77 9.38
N SER A 30 5.24 6.14 10.55
CA SER A 30 4.17 5.17 10.79
C SER A 30 2.81 5.81 11.05
N PHE A 31 2.78 7.07 11.51
CA PHE A 31 1.57 7.76 11.95
C PHE A 31 1.25 9.04 11.19
N THR A 32 2.23 9.63 10.50
CA THR A 32 2.05 10.90 9.79
C THR A 32 2.63 10.85 8.39
N PHE A 33 2.03 11.60 7.47
CA PHE A 33 2.52 11.80 6.11
C PHE A 33 3.31 13.10 5.97
N THR A 34 4.13 13.18 4.94
CA THR A 34 4.74 14.44 4.47
C THR A 34 3.65 15.37 3.94
N LYS A 35 3.91 16.68 4.00
CA LYS A 35 3.00 17.70 3.47
C LYS A 35 2.73 17.50 1.98
N GLU A 36 3.77 17.23 1.21
CA GLU A 36 3.69 17.02 -0.24
C GLU A 36 2.72 15.86 -0.59
N HIS A 37 2.79 14.74 0.12
CA HIS A 37 1.90 13.61 -0.13
C HIS A 37 0.43 13.97 0.13
N LEU A 38 0.14 14.64 1.26
CA LEU A 38 -1.24 15.05 1.57
C LEU A 38 -1.79 16.08 0.58
N GLU A 39 -0.97 17.06 0.17
CA GLU A 39 -1.36 18.03 -0.86
C GLU A 39 -1.68 17.35 -2.19
N ASN A 40 -0.93 16.32 -2.57
CA ASN A 40 -1.22 15.55 -3.79
C ASN A 40 -2.54 14.76 -3.68
N VAL A 41 -2.86 14.22 -2.50
CA VAL A 41 -4.16 13.58 -2.26
C VAL A 41 -5.30 14.61 -2.29
N ILE A 42 -5.13 15.79 -1.69
CA ILE A 42 -6.10 16.89 -1.74
C ILE A 42 -6.34 17.32 -3.20
N LYS A 43 -5.28 17.56 -3.97
CA LYS A 43 -5.37 17.89 -5.40
C LYS A 43 -6.11 16.82 -6.19
N ALA A 44 -5.87 15.55 -5.89
CA ALA A 44 -6.56 14.44 -6.54
C ALA A 44 -8.06 14.42 -6.20
N ALA A 45 -8.42 14.69 -4.94
CA ALA A 45 -9.81 14.77 -4.50
C ALA A 45 -10.58 15.94 -5.13
N LEU A 46 -9.93 17.09 -5.25
CA LEU A 46 -10.54 18.34 -5.76
C LEU A 46 -10.44 18.50 -7.28
N ALA A 47 -9.81 17.57 -7.98
CA ALA A 47 -9.66 17.67 -9.43
C ALA A 47 -11.02 17.63 -10.13
N PRO A 48 -11.24 18.50 -11.15
CA PRO A 48 -12.54 18.63 -11.82
C PRO A 48 -13.05 17.34 -12.50
N ASP A 49 -12.11 16.48 -12.94
CA ASP A 49 -12.36 15.20 -13.59
C ASP A 49 -12.34 14.00 -12.63
N ALA A 50 -12.23 14.24 -11.30
CA ALA A 50 -12.31 13.19 -10.31
C ALA A 50 -13.74 12.64 -10.21
N SER A 51 -13.87 11.32 -10.32
CA SER A 51 -15.15 10.64 -10.10
C SER A 51 -15.59 10.76 -8.64
N GLU A 52 -16.86 10.51 -8.34
CA GLU A 52 -17.35 10.49 -6.96
C GLU A 52 -16.64 9.40 -6.12
N ASN A 53 -16.28 8.28 -6.73
CA ASN A 53 -15.50 7.24 -6.07
C ASN A 53 -14.04 7.67 -5.83
N ASP A 54 -13.42 8.42 -6.75
CA ASP A 54 -12.09 9.02 -6.53
C ASP A 54 -12.12 9.97 -5.33
N LYS A 55 -13.08 10.89 -5.30
CA LYS A 55 -13.28 11.85 -4.21
C LYS A 55 -13.49 11.14 -2.88
N TYR A 56 -14.34 10.11 -2.88
CA TYR A 56 -14.63 9.31 -1.69
C TYR A 56 -13.38 8.63 -1.13
N VAL A 57 -12.61 7.92 -1.97
CA VAL A 57 -11.40 7.21 -1.52
C VAL A 57 -10.32 8.21 -1.04
N CYS A 58 -10.10 9.30 -1.77
CA CYS A 58 -9.17 10.35 -1.36
C CYS A 58 -9.60 10.99 -0.03
N SER A 59 -10.89 11.28 0.15
CA SER A 59 -11.45 11.76 1.43
C SER A 59 -11.16 10.77 2.58
N CYS A 60 -11.37 9.47 2.36
CA CYS A 60 -11.05 8.45 3.34
C CYS A 60 -9.55 8.40 3.69
N ILE A 61 -8.66 8.57 2.71
CA ILE A 61 -7.20 8.63 2.95
C ILE A 61 -6.84 9.85 3.80
N LEU A 62 -7.44 11.03 3.54
CA LEU A 62 -7.22 12.24 4.33
C LEU A 62 -7.72 12.10 5.76
N LYS A 63 -8.93 11.56 5.96
CA LYS A 63 -9.48 11.26 7.30
C LYS A 63 -8.64 10.22 8.03
N ASN A 64 -8.13 9.21 7.32
CA ASN A 64 -7.19 8.23 7.88
C ASN A 64 -5.90 8.88 8.39
N ALA A 65 -5.37 9.86 7.66
CA ALA A 65 -4.20 10.62 8.09
C ALA A 65 -4.48 11.40 9.39
N GLU A 66 -5.65 12.02 9.52
CA GLU A 66 -6.07 12.73 10.72
C GLU A 66 -6.20 11.79 11.93
N VAL A 67 -6.82 10.61 11.75
CA VAL A 67 -6.93 9.59 12.80
C VAL A 67 -5.54 9.08 13.22
N ALA A 68 -4.70 8.75 12.24
CA ALA A 68 -3.37 8.20 12.50
C ALA A 68 -2.44 9.21 13.18
N ALA A 69 -2.53 10.51 12.84
CA ALA A 69 -1.73 11.57 13.45
C ALA A 69 -1.91 11.70 14.98
N LYS A 70 -2.99 11.16 15.55
CA LYS A 70 -3.19 11.04 16.99
C LYS A 70 -2.24 10.04 17.67
N GLY A 71 -1.47 9.26 16.90
CA GLY A 71 -0.38 8.41 17.38
C GLY A 71 -0.80 7.06 17.98
N LYS A 72 -2.09 6.69 17.89
CA LYS A 72 -2.62 5.40 18.37
C LYS A 72 -2.64 4.32 17.28
N PHE A 73 -3.26 4.62 16.16
CA PHE A 73 -3.41 3.71 15.02
C PHE A 73 -2.41 4.04 13.93
N PRO A 74 -1.48 3.14 13.55
CA PRO A 74 -0.62 3.41 12.40
C PRO A 74 -1.43 3.56 11.11
N LEU A 75 -0.93 4.35 10.16
CA LEU A 75 -1.55 4.71 8.88
C LEU A 75 -2.10 3.52 8.08
N CYS A 76 -1.47 2.34 8.22
CA CYS A 76 -1.84 1.13 7.50
C CYS A 76 -1.70 -0.09 8.43
N GLN A 77 -2.54 -1.13 8.22
CA GLN A 77 -2.40 -2.40 8.92
C GLN A 77 -1.11 -3.15 8.55
N ASP A 78 -0.67 -3.01 7.29
CA ASP A 78 0.66 -3.44 6.88
C ASP A 78 1.66 -2.33 7.20
N THR A 79 2.23 -2.37 8.40
CA THR A 79 3.16 -1.34 8.84
C THR A 79 4.50 -1.40 8.11
N GLY A 80 4.69 -2.41 7.24
CA GLY A 80 5.76 -2.51 6.27
C GLY A 80 7.05 -3.11 6.81
N ILE A 81 7.97 -3.40 5.91
CA ILE A 81 9.36 -3.76 6.21
C ILE A 81 10.22 -2.50 6.18
N ALA A 82 11.06 -2.33 7.19
CA ALA A 82 11.96 -1.20 7.28
C ALA A 82 13.05 -1.24 6.19
N ASN A 83 13.17 -0.14 5.46
CA ASN A 83 14.24 0.08 4.48
C ASN A 83 14.94 1.39 4.82
N ILE A 84 16.27 1.36 4.90
CA ILE A 84 17.10 2.50 5.25
C ILE A 84 18.24 2.59 4.24
N PHE A 85 18.27 3.70 3.49
CA PHE A 85 19.35 4.01 2.55
C PHE A 85 20.12 5.22 3.04
N GLY A 86 21.46 5.14 3.00
CA GLY A 86 22.34 6.21 3.44
C GLY A 86 23.34 6.63 2.37
N TRP A 87 23.66 7.92 2.33
CA TRP A 87 24.72 8.51 1.48
C TRP A 87 25.67 9.29 2.39
N ASN A 88 26.91 8.77 2.49
CA ASN A 88 27.93 9.37 3.36
C ASN A 88 28.68 10.48 2.61
N ASN A 89 28.55 11.71 3.08
CA ASN A 89 29.27 12.89 2.59
C ASN A 89 30.47 13.24 3.50
N GLY A 90 31.28 12.23 3.87
CA GLY A 90 32.49 12.41 4.68
C GLY A 90 32.26 12.40 6.19
N SER A 91 31.13 11.89 6.66
CA SER A 91 30.90 11.63 8.09
C SER A 91 31.72 10.43 8.57
N ILE A 92 32.13 10.46 9.84
CA ILE A 92 32.67 9.28 10.52
C ILE A 92 31.50 8.39 10.92
N ILE A 93 31.37 7.23 10.29
CA ILE A 93 30.30 6.28 10.52
C ILE A 93 30.78 5.22 11.51
N PRO A 94 30.03 4.91 12.60
CA PRO A 94 30.33 3.78 13.47
C PRO A 94 30.32 2.45 12.70
N GLU A 95 31.23 1.53 13.03
CA GLU A 95 31.26 0.19 12.42
C GLU A 95 29.95 -0.58 12.63
N ASP A 96 29.28 -0.36 13.77
CA ASP A 96 28.02 -1.01 14.16
C ASP A 96 26.76 -0.23 13.79
N ILE A 97 26.85 0.78 12.90
CA ILE A 97 25.70 1.63 12.53
C ILE A 97 24.44 0.83 12.12
N SER A 98 24.63 -0.27 11.38
CA SER A 98 23.53 -1.14 10.98
C SER A 98 22.82 -1.78 12.17
N ASN A 99 23.58 -2.17 13.19
CA ASN A 99 23.03 -2.72 14.43
C ASN A 99 22.28 -1.65 15.23
N GLN A 100 22.80 -0.42 15.30
CA GLN A 100 22.13 0.69 15.98
C GLN A 100 20.81 1.03 15.28
N LEU A 101 20.80 1.19 13.95
CA LEU A 101 19.59 1.45 13.16
C LEU A 101 18.56 0.31 13.32
N THR A 102 19.00 -0.94 13.27
CA THR A 102 18.14 -2.12 13.48
C THR A 102 17.51 -2.12 14.88
N LYS A 103 18.32 -1.84 15.92
CA LYS A 103 17.85 -1.78 17.31
C LYS A 103 16.77 -0.72 17.51
N GLY A 104 16.98 0.49 17.00
CA GLY A 104 16.00 1.57 17.09
C GLY A 104 14.71 1.25 16.33
N THR A 105 14.86 0.64 15.15
CA THR A 105 13.71 0.20 14.35
C THR A 105 12.89 -0.86 15.09
N ALA A 106 13.53 -1.93 15.59
CA ALA A 106 12.86 -3.02 16.30
C ALA A 106 12.13 -2.52 17.55
N LYS A 107 12.74 -1.58 18.29
CA LYS A 107 12.12 -0.96 19.46
C LYS A 107 10.80 -0.27 19.11
N ILE A 108 10.76 0.53 18.05
CA ILE A 108 9.52 1.21 17.64
C ILE A 108 8.46 0.23 17.15
N TYR A 109 8.85 -0.83 16.42
CA TYR A 109 7.89 -1.86 16.04
C TYR A 109 7.23 -2.49 17.26
N ASP A 110 7.95 -2.66 18.36
CA ASP A 110 7.38 -3.21 19.59
C ASP A 110 6.57 -2.19 20.40
N GLU A 111 7.14 -1.02 20.72
CA GLU A 111 6.51 0.00 21.54
C GLU A 111 5.22 0.56 20.92
N LYS A 112 5.25 0.80 19.59
CA LYS A 112 4.10 1.36 18.85
C LYS A 112 3.12 0.30 18.34
N LYS A 113 3.26 -0.94 18.79
CA LYS A 113 2.39 -2.06 18.40
C LYS A 113 2.25 -2.21 16.88
N LEU A 114 3.34 -1.95 16.14
CA LEU A 114 3.39 -2.16 14.70
C LEU A 114 3.31 -3.65 14.37
N ARG A 115 2.80 -3.99 13.19
CA ARG A 115 2.61 -5.38 12.78
C ARG A 115 3.95 -6.05 12.46
N PHE A 116 4.14 -7.26 12.94
CA PHE A 116 5.22 -8.13 12.49
C PHE A 116 4.76 -8.84 11.21
N SER A 117 5.52 -8.68 10.14
CA SER A 117 5.17 -9.17 8.79
C SER A 117 6.31 -9.96 8.15
N THR A 118 7.43 -10.13 8.88
CA THR A 118 8.56 -10.92 8.42
C THR A 118 8.34 -12.39 8.75
N SER A 119 8.51 -13.27 7.76
CA SER A 119 8.67 -14.71 7.95
C SER A 119 10.12 -15.09 7.72
N CYS A 120 10.68 -15.90 8.59
CA CYS A 120 12.03 -16.40 8.49
C CYS A 120 12.02 -17.88 8.11
N PRO A 121 12.85 -18.33 7.14
CA PRO A 121 12.91 -19.74 6.78
C PRO A 121 13.57 -20.57 7.89
N SER A 122 12.93 -21.68 8.28
CA SER A 122 13.52 -22.74 9.11
C SER A 122 13.97 -23.91 8.25
N SER A 123 13.29 -24.14 7.12
CA SER A 123 13.64 -25.10 6.09
C SER A 123 13.16 -24.59 4.73
N PHE A 124 13.27 -25.41 3.66
CA PHE A 124 12.74 -25.01 2.34
C PHE A 124 11.22 -24.85 2.35
N TYR A 125 10.51 -25.60 3.18
CA TYR A 125 9.03 -25.65 3.21
C TYR A 125 8.43 -25.06 4.48
N GLU A 126 9.25 -24.62 5.44
CA GLU A 126 8.80 -24.15 6.75
C GLU A 126 9.35 -22.77 7.08
N GLU A 127 8.52 -21.97 7.70
CA GLU A 127 8.84 -20.61 8.12
C GLU A 127 8.36 -20.37 9.55
N PHE A 128 8.98 -19.42 10.24
CA PHE A 128 8.54 -18.95 11.55
C PHE A 128 8.50 -17.42 11.61
N ASP A 129 7.65 -16.88 12.47
CA ASP A 129 7.62 -15.45 12.80
C ASP A 129 8.70 -15.13 13.84
N PRO A 130 9.72 -14.29 13.53
CA PRO A 130 10.75 -13.88 14.47
C PRO A 130 10.23 -12.94 15.56
N LYS A 131 8.96 -12.51 15.50
CA LYS A 131 8.26 -11.63 16.47
C LYS A 131 8.95 -10.28 16.73
N ASN A 132 9.63 -9.76 15.73
CA ASN A 132 10.33 -8.47 15.80
C ASN A 132 10.32 -7.66 14.49
N ASN A 133 9.77 -8.23 13.41
CA ASN A 133 9.75 -7.66 12.06
C ASN A 133 11.14 -7.34 11.46
N MET A 134 12.17 -8.06 11.89
CA MET A 134 13.54 -7.90 11.40
C MET A 134 13.92 -9.05 10.45
N PRO A 135 14.95 -8.89 9.63
CA PRO A 135 15.90 -7.76 9.58
C PRO A 135 15.35 -6.54 8.85
N ALA A 136 15.84 -5.34 9.20
CA ALA A 136 15.70 -4.15 8.37
C ALA A 136 16.65 -4.27 7.16
N GLN A 137 16.25 -3.71 6.01
CA GLN A 137 17.10 -3.61 4.82
C GLN A 137 17.90 -2.31 4.89
N ILE A 138 19.19 -2.40 5.15
CA ILE A 138 20.06 -1.24 5.34
C ILE A 138 21.16 -1.26 4.29
N SER A 139 21.34 -0.12 3.57
CA SER A 139 22.42 0.07 2.61
C SER A 139 22.99 1.48 2.76
N ILE A 140 24.28 1.60 3.06
CA ILE A 140 24.96 2.89 3.18
C ILE A 140 26.05 2.98 2.12
N PHE A 141 25.97 4.01 1.29
CA PHE A 141 26.89 4.27 0.19
C PHE A 141 27.89 5.34 0.59
N THR A 142 29.12 5.20 0.13
CA THR A 142 30.12 6.26 0.17
C THR A 142 29.95 7.18 -1.03
N ASN A 143 30.38 8.44 -0.91
CA ASN A 143 30.29 9.41 -1.99
C ASN A 143 30.95 8.91 -3.28
N GLY A 144 30.24 9.03 -4.39
CA GLY A 144 30.71 8.65 -5.71
C GLY A 144 30.76 7.16 -5.99
N ALA A 145 30.32 6.29 -5.04
CA ALA A 145 30.36 4.83 -5.16
C ALA A 145 28.98 4.18 -5.05
N ALA A 146 27.90 4.97 -5.16
CA ALA A 146 26.55 4.42 -5.10
C ALA A 146 26.19 3.65 -6.37
N LEU A 147 25.58 2.48 -6.21
CA LEU A 147 25.07 1.68 -7.32
C LEU A 147 23.92 2.40 -8.06
N ALA A 148 23.12 3.21 -7.35
CA ALA A 148 22.05 4.03 -7.91
C ALA A 148 22.41 5.53 -7.87
N PRO A 149 21.74 6.39 -8.64
CA PRO A 149 21.96 7.84 -8.59
C PRO A 149 21.83 8.40 -7.16
N THR A 150 22.72 9.33 -6.81
CA THR A 150 22.63 10.01 -5.52
C THR A 150 21.45 10.99 -5.55
N PRO A 151 20.51 10.95 -4.57
CA PRO A 151 19.41 11.91 -4.51
C PRO A 151 19.88 13.35 -4.25
N SER A 152 19.20 14.34 -4.80
CA SER A 152 19.56 15.76 -4.64
C SER A 152 19.69 16.20 -3.18
N PHE A 153 18.82 15.71 -2.27
CA PHE A 153 18.90 16.07 -0.86
C PHE A 153 20.20 15.57 -0.20
N ALA A 154 20.75 14.46 -0.69
CA ALA A 154 22.02 13.92 -0.23
C ALA A 154 23.22 14.64 -0.89
N GLU A 155 23.12 15.02 -2.15
CA GLU A 155 24.16 15.81 -2.84
C GLU A 155 24.33 17.19 -2.23
N LYS A 156 23.22 17.85 -1.85
CA LYS A 156 23.19 19.17 -1.23
C LYS A 156 23.50 19.15 0.26
N ALA A 157 23.57 17.99 0.89
CA ALA A 157 23.85 17.86 2.32
C ALA A 157 25.23 18.41 2.71
N PRO A 158 25.40 18.96 3.93
CA PRO A 158 26.67 19.50 4.38
C PRO A 158 27.82 18.48 4.31
N LYS A 159 29.03 18.94 4.01
CA LYS A 159 30.23 18.09 4.15
C LYS A 159 30.38 17.59 5.58
N GLY A 160 30.79 16.35 5.75
CA GLY A 160 30.88 15.70 7.05
C GLY A 160 29.53 15.19 7.58
N SER A 161 28.49 15.10 6.74
CA SER A 161 27.19 14.54 7.10
C SER A 161 26.94 13.15 6.52
N LEU A 162 25.94 12.46 7.09
CA LEU A 162 25.32 11.26 6.53
C LEU A 162 23.84 11.56 6.25
N SER A 163 23.43 11.46 5.01
CA SER A 163 22.03 11.58 4.61
C SER A 163 21.38 10.20 4.66
N LEU A 164 20.17 10.11 5.24
CA LEU A 164 19.42 8.87 5.37
C LEU A 164 18.02 9.03 4.76
N LEU A 165 17.55 7.98 4.09
CA LEU A 165 16.17 7.83 3.61
C LEU A 165 15.56 6.60 4.27
N PHE A 166 14.53 6.81 5.07
CA PHE A 166 13.76 5.77 5.74
C PHE A 166 12.48 5.48 4.97
N CYS A 167 12.10 4.21 4.90
CA CYS A 167 10.82 3.81 4.31
C CYS A 167 10.27 2.56 4.98
N ALA A 168 8.97 2.56 5.26
CA ALA A 168 8.24 1.37 5.64
C ALA A 168 7.45 0.85 4.42
N LYS A 169 8.01 -0.15 3.72
CA LYS A 169 7.45 -0.69 2.47
C LYS A 169 6.52 -1.87 2.75
N GLY A 170 5.24 -1.72 2.44
CA GLY A 170 4.27 -2.81 2.58
C GLY A 170 4.38 -3.87 1.47
N GLY A 171 3.98 -5.11 1.78
CA GLY A 171 4.02 -6.24 0.85
C GLY A 171 3.19 -6.02 -0.41
N GLY A 172 2.04 -5.35 -0.31
CA GLY A 172 1.20 -5.02 -1.46
C GLY A 172 1.94 -4.23 -2.54
N SER A 173 2.66 -3.18 -2.13
CA SER A 173 3.48 -2.37 -3.05
C SER A 173 4.70 -3.13 -3.57
N SER A 174 5.37 -3.90 -2.71
CA SER A 174 6.55 -4.70 -3.08
C SER A 174 6.21 -5.73 -4.15
N ASN A 175 5.04 -6.36 -4.07
CA ASN A 175 4.55 -7.36 -5.03
C ASN A 175 4.18 -6.76 -6.41
N LYS A 176 4.20 -5.44 -6.57
CA LYS A 176 3.97 -4.77 -7.87
C LYS A 176 5.27 -4.40 -8.59
N THR A 177 6.41 -4.81 -8.07
CA THR A 177 7.68 -4.67 -8.77
C THR A 177 7.75 -5.66 -9.93
N SER A 178 8.01 -5.15 -11.13
CA SER A 178 8.30 -5.98 -12.32
C SER A 178 9.60 -5.54 -12.95
N PHE A 179 10.32 -6.49 -13.53
CA PHE A 179 11.58 -6.28 -14.22
C PHE A 179 11.57 -7.00 -15.56
N ILE A 180 12.03 -6.31 -16.61
CA ILE A 180 12.11 -6.82 -17.98
C ILE A 180 13.53 -6.59 -18.47
N GLN A 181 14.22 -7.67 -18.83
CA GLN A 181 15.49 -7.58 -19.53
C GLN A 181 15.23 -7.35 -21.01
N GLY A 182 15.18 -6.07 -21.38
CA GLY A 182 14.90 -5.65 -22.75
C GLY A 182 16.14 -5.40 -23.61
N THR A 183 15.90 -4.91 -24.80
CA THR A 183 16.91 -4.44 -25.75
C THR A 183 16.55 -3.04 -26.23
N LYS A 184 17.43 -2.41 -27.06
CA LYS A 184 17.15 -1.11 -27.69
C LYS A 184 15.81 -1.07 -28.46
N ALA A 185 15.28 -2.22 -28.88
CA ALA A 185 14.02 -2.32 -29.60
C ALA A 185 12.80 -1.79 -28.79
N PHE A 186 12.88 -1.77 -27.46
CA PHE A 186 11.84 -1.17 -26.61
C PHE A 186 11.86 0.37 -26.57
N LEU A 187 12.96 1.00 -26.99
CA LEU A 187 13.15 2.45 -26.93
C LEU A 187 12.54 3.19 -28.13
N THR A 188 11.38 2.75 -28.62
CA THR A 188 10.53 3.53 -29.53
C THR A 188 9.30 4.00 -28.77
N LYS A 189 8.78 5.19 -29.09
CA LYS A 189 7.62 5.77 -28.40
C LYS A 189 6.44 4.79 -28.34
N GLU A 190 6.11 4.18 -29.47
CA GLU A 190 5.01 3.22 -29.57
C GLU A 190 5.20 2.00 -28.66
N ARG A 191 6.34 1.31 -28.77
CA ARG A 191 6.61 0.09 -27.99
C ARG A 191 6.69 0.38 -26.50
N PHE A 192 7.33 1.48 -26.13
CA PHE A 192 7.45 1.83 -24.72
C PHE A 192 6.11 2.24 -24.12
N THR A 193 5.29 3.01 -24.84
CA THR A 193 3.92 3.35 -24.44
C THR A 193 3.06 2.10 -24.25
N ASN A 194 3.12 1.14 -25.19
CA ASN A 194 2.41 -0.13 -25.07
C ASN A 194 2.89 -0.95 -23.86
N LEU A 195 4.19 -0.96 -23.59
CA LEU A 195 4.75 -1.62 -22.42
C LEU A 195 4.26 -0.97 -21.12
N ILE A 196 4.24 0.36 -21.03
CA ILE A 196 3.69 1.09 -19.88
C ILE A 196 2.21 0.68 -19.68
N LYS A 197 1.40 0.71 -20.74
CA LYS A 197 -0.02 0.33 -20.68
C LYS A 197 -0.21 -1.10 -20.16
N GLU A 198 0.57 -2.04 -20.66
CA GLU A 198 0.54 -3.43 -20.21
C GLU A 198 0.89 -3.57 -18.72
N GLN A 199 1.98 -2.93 -18.27
CA GLN A 199 2.45 -3.08 -16.89
C GLN A 199 1.53 -2.37 -15.89
N LEU A 200 1.01 -1.17 -16.21
CA LEU A 200 0.05 -0.48 -15.37
C LEU A 200 -1.26 -1.27 -15.24
N GLY A 201 -1.70 -1.91 -16.31
CA GLY A 201 -2.86 -2.82 -16.26
C GLY A 201 -2.67 -4.00 -15.30
N LYS A 202 -1.45 -4.54 -15.19
CA LYS A 202 -1.10 -5.61 -14.23
C LYS A 202 -1.04 -5.14 -12.78
N PHE A 203 -0.83 -3.86 -12.52
CA PHE A 203 -0.85 -3.35 -11.15
C PHE A 203 -2.22 -3.52 -10.51
N GLY A 204 -3.29 -3.18 -11.22
CA GLY A 204 -4.65 -3.22 -10.69
C GLY A 204 -4.74 -2.43 -9.37
N THR A 205 -5.75 -2.73 -8.57
CA THR A 205 -6.04 -1.96 -7.36
C THR A 205 -5.58 -2.60 -6.05
N SER A 206 -4.98 -3.80 -6.10
CA SER A 206 -4.67 -4.60 -4.90
C SER A 206 -3.61 -4.00 -3.97
N ALA A 207 -2.79 -3.07 -4.46
CA ALA A 207 -1.80 -2.35 -3.65
C ALA A 207 -2.28 -0.97 -3.15
N CYS A 208 -3.58 -0.68 -3.23
CA CYS A 208 -4.23 0.56 -2.76
C CYS A 208 -3.76 1.81 -3.52
N PRO A 209 -4.24 2.04 -4.75
CA PRO A 209 -4.09 3.36 -5.38
C PRO A 209 -4.87 4.44 -4.58
N PRO A 210 -4.65 5.73 -4.84
CA PRO A 210 -3.80 6.27 -5.90
C PRO A 210 -2.31 6.06 -5.64
N TYR A 211 -1.56 5.73 -6.69
CA TYR A 211 -0.15 5.34 -6.61
C TYR A 211 0.81 6.51 -6.87
N THR A 212 2.02 6.44 -6.29
CA THR A 212 3.22 6.97 -6.93
C THR A 212 3.79 5.84 -7.79
N ILE A 213 3.80 6.03 -9.11
CA ILE A 213 4.30 5.04 -10.08
C ILE A 213 5.73 5.39 -10.44
N ALA A 214 6.64 4.44 -10.35
CA ALA A 214 8.01 4.62 -10.80
C ALA A 214 8.33 3.67 -11.96
N ILE A 215 9.08 4.18 -12.93
CA ILE A 215 9.58 3.45 -14.10
C ILE A 215 11.06 3.78 -14.25
N VAL A 216 11.89 2.77 -14.43
CA VAL A 216 13.32 2.97 -14.71
C VAL A 216 13.69 2.28 -16.02
N ALA A 217 14.24 3.04 -16.95
CA ALA A 217 14.71 2.53 -18.24
C ALA A 217 16.22 2.77 -18.40
N GLY A 218 16.96 1.68 -18.52
CA GLY A 218 18.41 1.65 -18.52
C GLY A 218 18.99 1.08 -17.23
N GLY A 219 20.29 1.22 -17.09
CA GLY A 219 21.10 0.63 -16.04
C GLY A 219 22.23 -0.19 -16.62
N LEU A 220 23.40 -0.13 -16.02
CA LEU A 220 24.57 -0.93 -16.42
C LEU A 220 24.43 -2.39 -15.93
N SER A 221 23.53 -2.63 -14.96
CA SER A 221 23.14 -3.96 -14.49
C SER A 221 21.67 -3.98 -14.04
N PRO A 222 21.04 -5.18 -13.90
CA PRO A 222 19.73 -5.35 -13.30
C PRO A 222 19.63 -4.77 -11.90
N GLU A 223 20.66 -4.94 -11.08
CA GLU A 223 20.74 -4.48 -9.69
C GLU A 223 20.67 -2.95 -9.61
N GLN A 224 21.40 -2.25 -10.50
CA GLN A 224 21.36 -0.79 -10.59
C GLN A 224 19.94 -0.30 -10.94
N ASN A 225 19.31 -0.93 -11.94
CA ASN A 225 17.97 -0.60 -12.38
C ASN A 225 16.94 -0.80 -11.25
N LEU A 226 16.94 -1.96 -10.59
CA LEU A 226 16.01 -2.30 -9.52
C LEU A 226 16.23 -1.47 -8.25
N LEU A 227 17.48 -1.17 -7.89
CA LEU A 227 17.77 -0.29 -6.77
C LEU A 227 17.27 1.14 -7.05
N THR A 228 17.51 1.65 -8.26
CA THR A 228 17.00 2.95 -8.68
C THR A 228 15.47 2.98 -8.65
N LEU A 229 14.80 1.93 -9.11
CA LEU A 229 13.35 1.79 -9.03
C LEU A 229 12.86 1.87 -7.57
N LYS A 230 13.49 1.11 -6.69
CA LYS A 230 13.13 1.10 -5.27
C LYS A 230 13.22 2.50 -4.67
N LEU A 231 14.34 3.19 -4.90
CA LEU A 231 14.55 4.56 -4.44
C LEU A 231 13.55 5.54 -5.06
N ALA A 232 13.24 5.41 -6.36
CA ALA A 232 12.22 6.23 -7.02
C ALA A 232 10.83 6.05 -6.35
N THR A 233 10.44 4.80 -6.03
CA THR A 233 9.17 4.55 -5.28
C THR A 233 9.19 5.07 -3.84
N MET A 234 10.34 5.49 -3.32
CA MET A 234 10.50 6.08 -1.99
C MET A 234 10.61 7.60 -2.01
N GLY A 235 10.40 8.24 -3.18
CA GLY A 235 10.50 9.69 -3.34
C GLY A 235 11.94 10.23 -3.32
N ALA A 236 12.95 9.37 -3.53
CA ALA A 236 14.35 9.78 -3.52
C ALA A 236 14.69 10.81 -4.62
N TYR A 237 13.96 10.77 -5.73
CA TYR A 237 14.27 11.54 -6.94
C TYR A 237 13.21 12.58 -7.30
N SER A 238 12.39 13.03 -6.33
CA SER A 238 11.40 14.09 -6.56
C SER A 238 12.04 15.38 -7.11
N ASP A 239 13.24 15.73 -6.62
CA ASP A 239 13.98 16.96 -7.00
C ASP A 239 15.01 16.72 -8.12
N MET A 240 14.99 15.56 -8.81
CA MET A 240 15.94 15.26 -9.87
C MET A 240 15.66 16.12 -11.12
N THR A 241 16.71 16.53 -11.81
CA THR A 241 16.59 17.32 -13.05
C THR A 241 15.85 16.58 -14.15
N HIS A 242 15.04 17.29 -14.92
CA HIS A 242 14.41 16.85 -16.16
C HIS A 242 15.21 17.19 -17.42
N THR A 243 16.47 17.63 -17.27
CA THR A 243 17.30 18.04 -18.39
C THR A 243 17.80 16.84 -19.18
N PRO A 244 17.38 16.63 -20.43
CA PRO A 244 18.01 15.66 -21.34
C PRO A 244 19.50 15.99 -21.51
N ASN A 245 20.29 15.07 -21.99
CA ASN A 245 21.75 15.17 -22.15
C ASN A 245 22.56 15.11 -20.84
N LYS A 246 21.93 14.77 -19.72
CA LYS A 246 22.61 14.28 -18.52
C LYS A 246 22.69 12.75 -18.55
N ASP A 247 23.71 12.20 -17.88
CA ASP A 247 23.84 10.74 -17.75
C ASP A 247 22.62 10.11 -17.08
N VAL A 248 22.00 10.85 -16.15
CA VAL A 248 20.80 10.45 -15.41
C VAL A 248 19.82 11.62 -15.35
N PHE A 249 18.55 11.38 -15.66
CA PHE A 249 17.51 12.41 -15.58
C PHE A 249 16.11 11.82 -15.44
N ARG A 250 15.15 12.61 -15.00
CA ARG A 250 13.71 12.31 -15.09
C ARG A 250 13.22 12.65 -16.50
N ASP A 251 12.44 11.74 -17.09
CA ASP A 251 11.92 11.89 -18.45
C ASP A 251 10.47 12.40 -18.39
N SER A 252 10.30 13.72 -18.41
CA SER A 252 8.98 14.36 -18.25
C SER A 252 7.99 13.98 -19.36
N GLU A 253 8.43 13.73 -20.59
CA GLU A 253 7.54 13.27 -21.65
C GLU A 253 6.96 11.89 -21.33
N LEU A 254 7.78 10.97 -20.85
CA LEU A 254 7.32 9.64 -20.46
C LEU A 254 6.51 9.68 -19.16
N GLU A 255 6.78 10.60 -18.24
CA GLU A 255 5.96 10.83 -17.04
C GLU A 255 4.54 11.26 -17.43
N GLU A 256 4.40 12.19 -18.36
CA GLU A 256 3.10 12.63 -18.88
C GLU A 256 2.35 11.48 -19.57
N ILE A 257 3.03 10.71 -20.42
CA ILE A 257 2.45 9.53 -21.08
C ILE A 257 1.98 8.50 -20.03
N ALA A 258 2.80 8.19 -19.03
CA ALA A 258 2.45 7.24 -17.98
C ALA A 258 1.28 7.74 -17.14
N MET A 259 1.23 9.04 -16.80
CA MET A 259 0.12 9.65 -16.09
C MET A 259 -1.18 9.59 -16.90
N GLN A 260 -1.11 9.86 -18.22
CA GLN A 260 -2.29 9.76 -19.08
C GLN A 260 -2.79 8.32 -19.16
N ILE A 261 -1.90 7.33 -19.33
CA ILE A 261 -2.26 5.91 -19.31
C ILE A 261 -2.90 5.52 -17.97
N ALA A 262 -2.37 6.04 -16.86
CA ALA A 262 -2.94 5.80 -15.53
C ALA A 262 -4.37 6.35 -15.41
N ARG A 263 -4.64 7.56 -15.92
CA ARG A 263 -5.99 8.15 -15.98
C ARG A 263 -6.93 7.32 -16.85
N ASP A 264 -6.49 6.95 -18.05
CA ASP A 264 -7.29 6.23 -19.05
C ASP A 264 -7.54 4.77 -18.65
N SER A 265 -6.80 4.24 -17.68
CA SER A 265 -7.01 2.89 -17.15
C SER A 265 -8.40 2.68 -16.55
N GLY A 266 -9.04 3.76 -16.10
CA GLY A 266 -10.36 3.75 -15.49
C GLY A 266 -10.43 3.15 -14.08
N TYR A 267 -9.32 2.61 -13.53
CA TYR A 267 -9.30 2.04 -12.17
C TYR A 267 -9.53 3.06 -11.07
N GLY A 268 -9.16 4.34 -11.31
CA GLY A 268 -9.28 5.41 -10.34
C GLY A 268 -8.57 5.14 -9.03
N ALA A 269 -9.00 5.82 -8.01
CA ALA A 269 -8.52 5.61 -6.64
C ALA A 269 -9.15 4.37 -5.98
N GLN A 270 -9.19 3.23 -6.65
CA GLN A 270 -9.64 1.87 -6.29
C GLN A 270 -11.00 1.44 -6.86
N PHE A 271 -12.01 2.29 -6.98
CA PHE A 271 -13.38 1.90 -7.36
C PHE A 271 -13.88 2.65 -8.60
N GLY A 272 -13.01 2.76 -9.60
CA GLY A 272 -13.31 3.43 -10.86
C GLY A 272 -13.12 4.95 -10.82
N GLY A 273 -12.63 5.50 -11.90
CA GLY A 273 -12.32 6.92 -12.05
C GLY A 273 -11.00 7.17 -12.76
N SER A 274 -10.44 8.35 -12.57
CA SER A 274 -9.20 8.80 -13.23
C SER A 274 -7.99 8.93 -12.28
N ARG A 275 -8.19 8.81 -10.96
CA ARG A 275 -7.14 9.04 -9.95
C ARG A 275 -6.36 7.77 -9.59
N PHE A 276 -5.92 7.00 -10.59
CA PHE A 276 -5.13 5.78 -10.37
C PHE A 276 -3.71 6.10 -9.86
N ALA A 277 -3.15 7.24 -10.24
CA ALA A 277 -1.86 7.73 -9.76
C ALA A 277 -1.95 9.17 -9.25
N LEU A 278 -1.15 9.49 -8.23
CA LEU A 278 -0.86 10.85 -7.76
C LEU A 278 0.31 11.43 -8.54
N GLU A 279 1.31 10.60 -8.82
CA GLU A 279 2.56 10.98 -9.46
C GLU A 279 3.10 9.81 -10.31
N THR A 280 3.80 10.16 -11.37
CA THR A 280 4.63 9.25 -12.16
C THR A 280 6.06 9.75 -12.18
N VAL A 281 7.02 8.85 -11.96
CA VAL A 281 8.46 9.15 -11.94
C VAL A 281 9.15 8.23 -12.93
N VAL A 282 9.72 8.77 -13.99
CA VAL A 282 10.43 7.99 -15.01
C VAL A 282 11.91 8.37 -15.02
N ILE A 283 12.77 7.44 -14.59
CA ILE A 283 14.22 7.64 -14.54
C ILE A 283 14.88 6.99 -15.75
N ARG A 284 15.73 7.78 -16.42
CA ARG A 284 16.59 7.29 -17.49
C ARG A 284 18.01 7.12 -16.98
N LEU A 285 18.60 5.94 -17.24
CA LEU A 285 19.97 5.60 -16.84
C LEU A 285 20.80 5.26 -18.07
N PRO A 286 22.15 5.46 -18.02
CA PRO A 286 23.09 4.86 -18.96
C PRO A 286 22.90 3.34 -18.98
N ARG A 287 23.14 2.73 -20.13
CA ARG A 287 23.00 1.26 -20.30
C ARG A 287 24.10 0.68 -21.16
N HIS A 288 24.32 -0.60 -21.04
CA HIS A 288 25.11 -1.34 -22.02
C HIS A 288 24.40 -1.36 -23.38
N GLY A 289 25.12 -1.16 -24.48
CA GLY A 289 24.55 -1.06 -25.82
C GLY A 289 23.65 -2.25 -26.23
N ALA A 290 23.99 -3.44 -25.76
CA ALA A 290 23.27 -4.68 -26.07
C ALA A 290 22.07 -4.98 -25.17
N SER A 291 21.90 -4.26 -24.07
CA SER A 291 20.84 -4.51 -23.08
C SER A 291 20.07 -3.24 -22.74
N CYS A 292 18.82 -3.39 -22.34
CA CYS A 292 17.99 -2.30 -21.83
C CYS A 292 17.12 -2.85 -20.69
N PRO A 293 17.62 -2.87 -19.45
CA PRO A 293 16.80 -3.20 -18.30
C PRO A 293 15.68 -2.18 -18.17
N ILE A 294 14.45 -2.65 -17.91
CA ILE A 294 13.29 -1.79 -17.68
C ILE A 294 12.56 -2.34 -16.48
N SER A 295 12.25 -1.50 -15.53
CA SER A 295 11.49 -1.90 -14.35
C SER A 295 10.35 -0.94 -14.04
N PHE A 296 9.32 -1.49 -13.38
CA PHE A 296 8.11 -0.80 -12.97
C PHE A 296 7.84 -1.13 -11.51
N GLY A 297 7.38 -0.14 -10.75
CA GLY A 297 7.01 -0.32 -9.36
C GLY A 297 6.12 0.79 -8.86
N VAL A 298 5.55 0.59 -7.67
CA VAL A 298 4.64 1.57 -7.05
C VAL A 298 4.96 1.81 -5.60
N SER A 299 4.58 3.01 -5.12
CA SER A 299 4.22 3.23 -3.74
C SER A 299 2.70 3.40 -3.65
N CYS A 300 2.08 2.84 -2.61
CA CYS A 300 0.64 2.94 -2.40
C CYS A 300 0.23 4.27 -1.77
N SER A 301 -1.07 4.48 -1.60
CA SER A 301 -1.62 5.66 -0.92
C SER A 301 -1.11 5.85 0.52
N ALA A 302 -0.63 4.80 1.19
CA ALA A 302 0.11 4.89 2.45
C ALA A 302 1.61 5.07 2.18
N HIS A 303 1.99 6.19 1.55
CA HIS A 303 3.34 6.53 1.14
C HIS A 303 4.19 6.96 2.35
N ARG A 304 4.91 6.01 2.96
CA ARG A 304 5.62 6.18 4.24
C ARG A 304 7.13 6.20 4.03
N ASN A 305 7.65 7.37 3.79
CA ASN A 305 9.08 7.64 3.64
C ASN A 305 9.45 8.93 4.38
N LEU A 306 10.71 9.07 4.75
CA LEU A 306 11.21 10.20 5.51
C LEU A 306 12.71 10.38 5.31
N ARG A 307 13.14 11.62 5.14
CA ARG A 307 14.55 12.00 4.98
C ARG A 307 15.16 12.43 6.30
N ALA A 308 16.43 12.14 6.52
CA ALA A 308 17.21 12.72 7.61
C ALA A 308 18.62 13.10 7.15
N VAL A 309 19.21 14.10 7.79
CA VAL A 309 20.61 14.50 7.58
C VAL A 309 21.29 14.56 8.94
N VAL A 310 22.27 13.67 9.15
CA VAL A 310 23.01 13.52 10.40
C VAL A 310 24.32 14.28 10.29
N THR A 311 24.62 15.14 11.26
CA THR A 311 25.83 15.93 11.39
C THR A 311 26.51 15.68 12.75
N ASN A 312 27.72 16.17 12.95
CA ASN A 312 28.41 16.04 14.25
C ASN A 312 27.66 16.73 15.41
N ASN A 313 26.78 17.71 15.11
CA ASN A 313 26.10 18.53 16.12
C ASN A 313 24.67 18.10 16.40
N GLY A 314 24.17 17.10 15.69
CA GLY A 314 22.80 16.65 15.77
C GLY A 314 22.28 16.11 14.45
N PHE A 315 20.97 15.95 14.33
CA PHE A 315 20.38 15.53 13.07
C PHE A 315 19.16 16.37 12.70
N TYR A 316 18.93 16.46 11.42
CA TYR A 316 17.74 17.03 10.81
C TYR A 316 16.81 15.88 10.41
N LEU A 317 15.54 15.95 10.77
CA LEU A 317 14.52 14.97 10.40
C LEU A 317 13.40 15.69 9.65
N GLU A 318 13.03 15.17 8.48
CA GLU A 318 11.99 15.76 7.63
C GLU A 318 10.68 15.94 8.41
N LYS A 319 10.03 17.09 8.22
CA LYS A 319 8.75 17.41 8.83
C LYS A 319 7.63 16.59 8.21
N THR A 320 6.69 16.21 9.05
CA THR A 320 5.43 15.59 8.63
C THR A 320 4.27 16.37 9.24
N VAL A 321 3.07 16.12 8.74
CA VAL A 321 1.88 16.89 9.14
C VAL A 321 1.24 16.21 10.35
N SER A 322 1.33 16.85 11.51
CA SER A 322 0.68 16.41 12.77
C SER A 322 -0.80 16.77 12.84
N ASN A 323 -1.23 17.80 12.12
CA ASN A 323 -2.63 18.23 12.04
C ASN A 323 -3.06 18.39 10.56
N PRO A 324 -3.47 17.30 9.89
CA PRO A 324 -3.88 17.34 8.48
C PRO A 324 -5.04 18.29 8.21
N ALA A 325 -5.92 18.53 9.18
CA ALA A 325 -7.08 19.42 9.03
C ALA A 325 -6.71 20.89 8.78
N GLU A 326 -5.48 21.31 9.11
CA GLU A 326 -4.98 22.66 8.86
C GLU A 326 -4.48 22.88 7.41
N LEU A 327 -4.38 21.84 6.62
CA LEU A 327 -3.94 21.97 5.22
C LEU A 327 -5.01 22.66 4.37
N GLU A 328 -4.56 23.54 3.49
CA GLU A 328 -5.44 24.18 2.51
C GLU A 328 -6.16 23.13 1.64
N GLY A 329 -7.48 23.31 1.48
CA GLY A 329 -8.32 22.38 0.73
C GLY A 329 -8.73 21.10 1.48
N PHE A 330 -8.18 20.80 2.66
CA PHE A 330 -8.51 19.59 3.42
C PHE A 330 -10.01 19.51 3.75
N SER A 331 -10.58 20.58 4.29
CA SER A 331 -12.01 20.64 4.65
C SER A 331 -12.92 20.44 3.44
N GLU A 332 -12.54 20.98 2.27
CA GLU A 332 -13.29 20.80 1.03
C GLU A 332 -13.16 19.36 0.51
N ALA A 333 -11.95 18.80 0.50
CA ALA A 333 -11.67 17.44 0.03
C ALA A 333 -12.27 16.35 0.93
N THR A 334 -12.55 16.66 2.20
CA THR A 334 -13.13 15.69 3.17
C THR A 334 -14.63 15.91 3.43
N ARG A 335 -15.23 16.93 2.82
CA ARG A 335 -16.67 17.21 2.95
C ARG A 335 -17.46 16.00 2.43
N PRO A 336 -18.46 15.51 3.18
CA PRO A 336 -19.36 14.48 2.66
C PRO A 336 -19.97 14.96 1.35
N ALA A 337 -20.04 14.09 0.36
CA ALA A 337 -20.84 14.36 -0.83
C ALA A 337 -22.25 14.72 -0.34
N ASN A 338 -22.76 15.89 -0.73
CA ASN A 338 -24.09 16.34 -0.30
C ASN A 338 -25.08 15.20 -0.53
N GLU A 339 -25.96 14.95 0.45
CA GLU A 339 -27.05 13.97 0.41
C GLU A 339 -28.00 14.16 -0.80
N LYS A 340 -27.77 15.19 -1.61
CA LYS A 340 -28.58 15.54 -2.80
C LYS A 340 -27.94 15.19 -4.14
N SER A 341 -26.78 14.51 -4.20
CA SER A 341 -26.32 13.97 -5.49
C SER A 341 -27.02 12.64 -5.79
N GLU A 342 -28.28 12.71 -6.17
CA GLU A 342 -29.08 11.61 -6.77
C GLU A 342 -28.45 11.01 -8.06
N LYS A 343 -27.18 11.30 -8.33
CA LYS A 343 -26.43 10.89 -9.52
C LYS A 343 -25.15 10.12 -9.28
N SER A 344 -24.89 9.58 -8.07
CA SER A 344 -23.96 8.47 -7.97
C SER A 344 -24.66 7.23 -8.52
N GLY A 345 -24.22 6.73 -9.66
CA GLY A 345 -24.92 5.72 -10.47
C GLY A 345 -24.98 4.32 -9.86
N GLY A 346 -25.11 4.16 -8.55
CA GLY A 346 -25.31 2.90 -7.84
C GLY A 346 -26.24 3.05 -6.65
N ASN A 347 -26.98 1.97 -6.34
CA ASN A 347 -27.78 1.88 -5.12
C ASN A 347 -26.88 1.71 -3.91
N GLU A 348 -27.22 2.32 -2.77
CA GLU A 348 -26.60 2.04 -1.48
C GLU A 348 -27.43 1.00 -0.72
N LEU A 349 -26.80 -0.11 -0.35
CA LEU A 349 -27.43 -1.23 0.36
C LEU A 349 -26.94 -1.24 1.80
N HIS A 350 -27.86 -1.33 2.75
CA HIS A 350 -27.56 -1.52 4.17
C HIS A 350 -27.76 -2.99 4.54
N LEU A 351 -26.70 -3.67 4.90
CA LEU A 351 -26.70 -5.10 5.23
C LEU A 351 -26.31 -5.34 6.69
N ASN A 352 -27.06 -6.23 7.36
CA ASN A 352 -26.70 -6.68 8.71
C ASN A 352 -26.44 -8.19 8.69
N THR A 353 -25.25 -8.60 9.13
CA THR A 353 -24.81 -10.00 9.12
C THR A 353 -25.59 -10.88 10.10
N GLU A 354 -26.27 -10.30 11.07
CA GLU A 354 -27.14 -11.04 11.99
C GLU A 354 -28.34 -11.69 11.29
N ASN A 355 -28.73 -11.19 10.12
CA ASN A 355 -29.77 -11.78 9.28
C ASN A 355 -29.34 -13.12 8.63
N GLY A 356 -28.06 -13.50 8.74
CA GLY A 356 -27.49 -14.72 8.19
C GLY A 356 -27.16 -14.64 6.69
N ILE A 357 -26.27 -15.52 6.25
CA ILE A 357 -25.71 -15.51 4.87
C ILE A 357 -26.79 -15.61 3.79
N ALA A 358 -27.81 -16.44 3.99
CA ALA A 358 -28.90 -16.63 3.01
C ALA A 358 -29.68 -15.32 2.75
N ALA A 359 -30.01 -14.57 3.81
CA ALA A 359 -30.71 -13.29 3.70
C ALA A 359 -29.82 -12.20 3.07
N LEU A 360 -28.53 -12.20 3.41
CA LEU A 360 -27.57 -11.27 2.79
C LEU A 360 -27.44 -11.55 1.28
N LEU A 361 -27.30 -12.80 0.87
CA LEU A 361 -27.24 -13.18 -0.55
C LEU A 361 -28.53 -12.82 -1.29
N ALA A 362 -29.69 -13.00 -0.66
CA ALA A 362 -30.96 -12.58 -1.24
C ALA A 362 -31.00 -11.06 -1.48
N SER A 363 -30.53 -10.27 -0.53
CA SER A 363 -30.41 -8.80 -0.66
C SER A 363 -29.41 -8.38 -1.75
N LEU A 364 -28.31 -9.13 -1.90
CA LEU A 364 -27.25 -8.88 -2.90
C LEU A 364 -27.60 -9.41 -4.30
N LYS A 365 -28.68 -10.16 -4.46
CA LYS A 365 -29.05 -10.80 -5.75
C LYS A 365 -29.30 -9.80 -6.88
N ALA A 366 -29.83 -8.62 -6.55
CA ALA A 366 -30.11 -7.55 -7.52
C ALA A 366 -28.94 -6.53 -7.61
N ALA A 367 -27.95 -6.64 -6.75
CA ALA A 367 -26.81 -5.74 -6.71
C ALA A 367 -25.91 -5.93 -7.93
N LYS A 368 -25.34 -4.84 -8.41
CA LYS A 368 -24.46 -4.80 -9.59
C LYS A 368 -23.03 -4.42 -9.19
N PRO A 369 -22.03 -4.82 -9.98
CA PRO A 369 -20.68 -4.32 -9.79
C PRO A 369 -20.64 -2.79 -9.76
N GLY A 370 -20.07 -2.23 -8.68
CA GLY A 370 -20.01 -0.80 -8.39
C GLY A 370 -21.05 -0.28 -7.39
N ASP A 371 -22.09 -1.04 -7.05
CA ASP A 371 -23.04 -0.66 -6.00
C ASP A 371 -22.36 -0.57 -4.64
N ARG A 372 -22.78 0.40 -3.82
CA ARG A 372 -22.25 0.62 -2.47
C ARG A 372 -23.00 -0.25 -1.45
N VAL A 373 -22.25 -0.71 -0.46
CA VAL A 373 -22.77 -1.53 0.65
C VAL A 373 -22.23 -0.96 1.95
N LEU A 374 -23.11 -0.71 2.91
CA LEU A 374 -22.76 -0.46 4.30
C LEU A 374 -23.07 -1.73 5.10
N LEU A 375 -22.00 -2.38 5.60
CA LEU A 375 -22.09 -3.66 6.28
C LEU A 375 -22.00 -3.48 7.79
N SER A 376 -22.95 -4.01 8.55
CA SER A 376 -22.97 -4.04 10.01
C SER A 376 -23.08 -5.46 10.55
N GLY A 377 -22.62 -5.68 11.80
CA GLY A 377 -22.65 -6.95 12.50
C GLY A 377 -21.33 -7.73 12.38
N LYS A 378 -21.35 -9.01 12.68
CA LYS A 378 -20.14 -9.84 12.79
C LYS A 378 -19.63 -10.32 11.44
N ILE A 379 -18.33 -10.15 11.21
CA ILE A 379 -17.59 -10.71 10.06
C ILE A 379 -16.49 -11.66 10.55
N LEU A 380 -16.22 -12.70 9.79
CA LEU A 380 -15.14 -13.65 10.05
C LEU A 380 -13.85 -13.15 9.40
N VAL A 381 -12.84 -12.87 10.19
CA VAL A 381 -11.52 -12.45 9.67
C VAL A 381 -10.63 -13.68 9.57
N ALA A 382 -10.24 -14.02 8.35
CA ALA A 382 -9.33 -15.13 8.04
C ALA A 382 -8.63 -14.89 6.71
N ARG A 383 -7.36 -15.31 6.60
CA ARG A 383 -6.59 -15.17 5.37
C ARG A 383 -5.66 -16.38 5.14
N ASP A 384 -4.54 -16.21 4.47
CA ASP A 384 -3.68 -17.24 3.90
C ASP A 384 -3.50 -18.48 4.78
N ALA A 385 -2.98 -18.34 6.01
CA ALA A 385 -2.67 -19.48 6.89
C ALA A 385 -3.92 -20.22 7.38
N ALA A 386 -4.99 -19.48 7.70
CA ALA A 386 -6.27 -20.09 8.09
C ALA A 386 -6.91 -20.85 6.93
N HIS A 387 -6.92 -20.27 5.71
CA HIS A 387 -7.41 -20.95 4.51
C HIS A 387 -6.62 -22.22 4.19
N ALA A 388 -5.29 -22.19 4.34
CA ALA A 388 -4.46 -23.37 4.16
C ALA A 388 -4.79 -24.47 5.17
N ARG A 389 -5.12 -24.13 6.43
CA ARG A 389 -5.59 -25.11 7.44
C ARG A 389 -6.96 -25.68 7.08
N TRP A 390 -7.88 -24.86 6.65
CA TRP A 390 -9.19 -25.32 6.18
C TRP A 390 -9.06 -26.24 4.97
N GLN A 391 -8.16 -25.93 4.03
CA GLN A 391 -7.90 -26.83 2.91
C GLN A 391 -7.35 -28.18 3.35
N LYS A 392 -6.43 -28.22 4.32
CA LYS A 392 -5.95 -29.49 4.90
C LYS A 392 -7.07 -30.31 5.55
N LEU A 393 -8.04 -29.67 6.22
CA LEU A 393 -9.22 -30.36 6.74
C LEU A 393 -10.05 -30.99 5.61
N ILE A 394 -10.28 -30.24 4.54
CA ILE A 394 -11.01 -30.70 3.36
C ILE A 394 -10.30 -31.90 2.71
N ASP A 395 -8.99 -31.79 2.51
CA ASP A 395 -8.17 -32.84 1.87
C ASP A 395 -8.14 -34.13 2.71
N ALA A 396 -8.25 -34.01 4.02
CA ALA A 396 -8.38 -35.13 4.96
C ALA A 396 -9.82 -35.69 5.08
N GLY A 397 -10.78 -35.16 4.31
CA GLY A 397 -12.19 -35.58 4.38
C GLY A 397 -12.95 -35.06 5.61
N ASN A 398 -12.39 -34.12 6.36
CA ASN A 398 -13.02 -33.55 7.54
C ASN A 398 -13.98 -32.41 7.16
N LYS A 399 -14.93 -32.12 8.05
CA LYS A 399 -15.86 -31.01 7.93
C LYS A 399 -15.11 -29.70 8.25
N LEU A 400 -15.52 -28.61 7.56
CA LEU A 400 -15.11 -27.27 7.93
C LEU A 400 -15.72 -26.85 9.28
N PRO A 401 -15.04 -25.98 10.06
CA PRO A 401 -15.64 -25.36 11.24
C PRO A 401 -16.92 -24.60 10.87
N GLU A 402 -17.94 -24.70 11.72
CA GLU A 402 -19.29 -24.16 11.46
C GLU A 402 -19.28 -22.65 11.20
N TYR A 403 -18.39 -21.90 11.84
CA TYR A 403 -18.28 -20.46 11.66
C TYR A 403 -17.95 -20.04 10.22
N THR A 404 -17.33 -20.92 9.40
CA THR A 404 -16.95 -20.62 8.00
C THR A 404 -18.15 -20.44 7.07
N THR A 405 -19.32 -20.97 7.46
CA THR A 405 -20.57 -20.85 6.70
C THR A 405 -21.55 -19.84 7.31
N LYS A 406 -21.27 -19.34 8.53
CA LYS A 406 -22.17 -18.45 9.25
C LYS A 406 -21.97 -16.97 8.93
N TYR A 407 -20.73 -16.55 8.61
CA TYR A 407 -20.36 -15.15 8.50
C TYR A 407 -19.72 -14.84 7.16
N PRO A 408 -19.86 -13.60 6.65
CA PRO A 408 -19.01 -13.11 5.57
C PRO A 408 -17.53 -13.19 5.96
N ILE A 409 -16.67 -13.64 5.03
CA ILE A 409 -15.24 -13.79 5.32
C ILE A 409 -14.48 -12.54 4.84
N CYS A 410 -13.83 -11.85 5.77
CA CYS A 410 -12.97 -10.70 5.50
C CYS A 410 -11.49 -11.14 5.49
N TYR A 411 -10.81 -10.89 4.39
CA TYR A 411 -9.37 -11.15 4.30
C TYR A 411 -8.62 -9.96 4.87
N ALA A 412 -8.22 -10.06 6.13
CA ALA A 412 -7.49 -9.01 6.82
C ALA A 412 -6.46 -9.60 7.81
N GLY A 413 -5.47 -8.79 8.17
CA GLY A 413 -4.52 -9.08 9.22
C GLY A 413 -4.18 -7.77 9.92
N PRO A 414 -4.82 -7.47 11.06
CA PRO A 414 -4.66 -6.21 11.76
C PRO A 414 -3.23 -5.99 12.25
N ALA A 415 -2.86 -4.74 12.48
CA ALA A 415 -1.72 -4.41 13.31
C ALA A 415 -1.99 -4.87 14.76
N ARG A 416 -0.94 -4.91 15.59
CA ARG A 416 -1.10 -5.27 17.01
C ARG A 416 -1.98 -4.22 17.71
N THR A 417 -2.82 -4.67 18.61
CA THR A 417 -3.79 -3.82 19.31
C THR A 417 -3.06 -2.87 20.28
N PRO A 418 -3.22 -1.55 20.17
CA PRO A 418 -2.73 -0.61 21.16
C PRO A 418 -3.48 -0.77 22.49
N GLU A 419 -2.85 -0.33 23.57
CA GLU A 419 -3.47 -0.37 24.90
C GLU A 419 -4.76 0.48 24.94
N GLY A 420 -5.81 -0.10 25.50
CA GLY A 420 -7.12 0.55 25.62
C GLY A 420 -7.97 0.56 24.35
N GLU A 421 -7.46 -0.01 23.24
CA GLU A 421 -8.20 -0.10 21.97
C GLU A 421 -8.78 -1.50 21.74
N VAL A 422 -9.83 -1.59 20.94
CA VAL A 422 -10.51 -2.84 20.62
C VAL A 422 -9.66 -3.69 19.67
N ILE A 423 -9.00 -3.05 18.69
CA ILE A 423 -8.20 -3.69 17.63
C ILE A 423 -7.06 -2.75 17.22
N GLY A 424 -6.03 -3.25 16.57
CA GLY A 424 -5.04 -2.41 15.88
C GLY A 424 -5.55 -1.95 14.52
N SER A 425 -4.80 -1.10 13.81
CA SER A 425 -5.15 -0.67 12.45
C SER A 425 -5.59 -1.85 11.60
N PHE A 426 -6.79 -1.77 11.06
CA PHE A 426 -7.48 -2.86 10.37
C PHE A 426 -7.77 -2.48 8.92
N GLY A 427 -7.41 -3.33 8.00
CA GLY A 427 -7.69 -3.10 6.59
C GLY A 427 -7.63 -4.37 5.75
N PRO A 428 -8.27 -4.35 4.57
CA PRO A 428 -8.34 -5.52 3.71
C PRO A 428 -6.97 -5.89 3.15
N THR A 429 -6.72 -7.19 2.98
CA THR A 429 -5.56 -7.70 2.24
C THR A 429 -5.93 -8.02 0.80
N THR A 430 -4.93 -8.30 -0.04
CA THR A 430 -5.10 -8.65 -1.46
C THR A 430 -5.95 -9.91 -1.61
N ALA A 431 -7.05 -9.79 -2.34
CA ALA A 431 -8.04 -10.86 -2.52
C ALA A 431 -7.50 -12.07 -3.28
N GLY A 432 -6.80 -11.85 -4.40
CA GLY A 432 -6.38 -12.89 -5.32
C GLY A 432 -5.51 -14.00 -4.73
N ARG A 433 -4.90 -13.80 -3.54
CA ARG A 433 -4.12 -14.85 -2.87
C ARG A 433 -4.97 -16.03 -2.39
N MET A 434 -6.25 -15.78 -2.09
CA MET A 434 -7.19 -16.80 -1.64
C MET A 434 -7.99 -17.43 -2.79
N ASP A 435 -7.75 -17.04 -4.04
CA ASP A 435 -8.50 -17.55 -5.19
C ASP A 435 -8.36 -19.07 -5.39
N VAL A 436 -7.23 -19.63 -5.01
CA VAL A 436 -6.95 -21.07 -5.08
C VAL A 436 -7.88 -21.92 -4.20
N TYR A 437 -8.53 -21.33 -3.20
CA TYR A 437 -9.45 -21.99 -2.28
C TYR A 437 -10.93 -21.82 -2.67
N ALA A 438 -11.24 -21.04 -3.71
CA ALA A 438 -12.61 -20.65 -4.06
C ALA A 438 -13.55 -21.85 -4.21
N GLU A 439 -13.21 -22.76 -5.12
CA GLU A 439 -14.05 -23.91 -5.45
C GLU A 439 -14.26 -24.84 -4.25
N SER A 440 -13.20 -25.12 -3.50
CA SER A 440 -13.26 -26.03 -2.35
C SER A 440 -14.09 -25.50 -1.19
N LEU A 441 -14.07 -24.19 -0.96
CA LEU A 441 -14.85 -23.52 0.11
C LEU A 441 -16.30 -23.28 -0.32
N MET A 442 -16.52 -22.68 -1.50
CA MET A 442 -17.86 -22.32 -1.97
C MET A 442 -18.74 -23.56 -2.19
N SER A 443 -18.18 -24.68 -2.69
CA SER A 443 -18.91 -25.94 -2.83
C SER A 443 -19.42 -26.51 -1.51
N ARG A 444 -18.89 -26.05 -0.39
CA ARG A 444 -19.30 -26.43 0.98
C ARG A 444 -20.10 -25.35 1.70
N GLY A 445 -20.54 -24.32 0.98
CA GLY A 445 -21.31 -23.20 1.52
C GLY A 445 -20.49 -22.18 2.32
N ALA A 446 -19.15 -22.30 2.33
CA ALA A 446 -18.26 -21.32 2.95
C ALA A 446 -17.83 -20.24 1.91
N ALA A 447 -17.36 -19.09 2.38
CA ALA A 447 -16.86 -18.00 1.53
C ALA A 447 -17.85 -17.49 0.45
N LEU A 448 -19.16 -17.64 0.68
CA LEU A 448 -20.19 -17.14 -0.26
C LEU A 448 -20.29 -15.62 -0.28
N ILE A 449 -19.86 -14.94 0.77
CA ILE A 449 -19.66 -13.48 0.80
C ILE A 449 -18.25 -13.22 1.31
N THR A 450 -17.44 -12.56 0.51
CA THR A 450 -16.05 -12.25 0.88
C THR A 450 -15.77 -10.75 0.81
N LEU A 451 -14.94 -10.25 1.73
CA LEU A 451 -14.49 -8.87 1.81
C LEU A 451 -12.96 -8.83 1.68
N ALA A 452 -12.46 -8.03 0.76
CA ALA A 452 -11.01 -7.86 0.56
C ALA A 452 -10.73 -6.62 -0.31
N LYS A 453 -9.55 -6.53 -0.91
CA LYS A 453 -9.21 -5.51 -1.90
C LYS A 453 -8.57 -6.10 -3.15
N GLY A 454 -8.74 -5.41 -4.28
CA GLY A 454 -8.10 -5.71 -5.54
C GLY A 454 -8.84 -6.72 -6.40
N ASN A 455 -8.23 -6.98 -7.55
CA ASN A 455 -8.79 -7.84 -8.59
C ASN A 455 -8.78 -9.32 -8.19
N ARG A 456 -9.71 -10.09 -8.77
CA ARG A 456 -9.81 -11.55 -8.62
C ARG A 456 -9.51 -12.24 -9.95
N SER A 457 -9.16 -13.52 -9.90
CA SER A 457 -8.91 -14.37 -11.07
C SER A 457 -10.21 -14.79 -11.78
N GLN A 458 -10.09 -15.31 -13.02
CA GLN A 458 -11.24 -15.87 -13.74
C GLN A 458 -11.87 -17.07 -13.00
N PRO A 459 -11.09 -18.06 -12.49
CA PRO A 459 -11.67 -19.15 -11.70
C PRO A 459 -12.50 -18.69 -10.50
N TRP A 460 -12.10 -17.57 -9.86
CA TRP A 460 -12.90 -17.00 -8.77
C TRP A 460 -14.26 -16.49 -9.25
N THR A 461 -14.30 -15.72 -10.34
CA THR A 461 -15.56 -15.18 -10.87
C THR A 461 -16.48 -16.27 -11.40
N ASP A 462 -15.90 -17.33 -11.97
CA ASP A 462 -16.65 -18.52 -12.41
C ASP A 462 -17.27 -19.26 -11.21
N ALA A 463 -16.52 -19.40 -10.10
CA ALA A 463 -17.04 -19.96 -8.87
C ALA A 463 -18.16 -19.09 -8.26
N CYS A 464 -18.04 -17.76 -8.30
CA CYS A 464 -19.12 -16.86 -7.88
C CYS A 464 -20.40 -17.13 -8.69
N ALA A 465 -20.31 -17.21 -10.01
CA ALA A 465 -21.44 -17.52 -10.87
C ALA A 465 -22.05 -18.89 -10.56
N LYS A 466 -21.21 -19.91 -10.31
CA LYS A 466 -21.63 -21.28 -10.03
C LYS A 466 -22.36 -21.43 -8.70
N TYR A 467 -21.87 -20.76 -7.65
CA TYR A 467 -22.36 -20.91 -6.27
C TYR A 467 -23.20 -19.73 -5.77
N GLY A 468 -23.42 -18.70 -6.60
CA GLY A 468 -24.14 -17.50 -6.21
C GLY A 468 -23.39 -16.63 -5.19
N ALA A 469 -22.05 -16.73 -5.17
CA ALA A 469 -21.21 -15.99 -4.22
C ALA A 469 -20.96 -14.55 -4.66
N VAL A 470 -20.63 -13.66 -3.70
CA VAL A 470 -20.39 -12.25 -3.94
C VAL A 470 -19.07 -11.80 -3.32
N TYR A 471 -18.32 -10.97 -4.04
CA TYR A 471 -17.13 -10.33 -3.54
C TYR A 471 -17.36 -8.83 -3.32
N LEU A 472 -17.14 -8.38 -2.09
CA LEU A 472 -17.22 -6.99 -1.67
C LEU A 472 -15.80 -6.41 -1.53
N GLY A 473 -15.51 -5.32 -2.22
CA GLY A 473 -14.27 -4.57 -2.07
C GLY A 473 -14.38 -3.54 -0.96
N THR A 474 -13.41 -3.53 -0.04
CA THR A 474 -13.30 -2.50 1.00
C THR A 474 -12.12 -1.59 0.69
N PRO A 475 -12.22 -0.26 0.90
CA PRO A 475 -11.12 0.66 0.63
C PRO A 475 -9.84 0.28 1.38
N GLY A 476 -8.72 0.21 0.65
CA GLY A 476 -7.40 -0.03 1.22
C GLY A 476 -6.64 1.27 1.48
N GLY A 477 -5.63 1.22 2.36
CA GLY A 477 -4.83 2.40 2.73
C GLY A 477 -5.47 3.29 3.79
N ILE A 478 -6.56 2.86 4.41
CA ILE A 478 -7.34 3.60 5.40
C ILE A 478 -7.52 2.82 6.72
N ALA A 479 -6.50 2.10 7.14
CA ALA A 479 -6.63 1.13 8.22
C ALA A 479 -6.82 1.75 9.61
N ALA A 480 -6.27 2.92 9.86
CA ALA A 480 -6.50 3.66 11.09
C ALA A 480 -7.97 4.13 11.18
N LEU A 481 -8.50 4.65 10.07
CA LEU A 481 -9.89 5.07 9.96
C LEU A 481 -10.85 3.90 10.18
N ILE A 482 -10.59 2.75 9.54
CA ILE A 482 -11.46 1.57 9.71
C ILE A 482 -11.46 1.11 11.15
N ALA A 483 -10.30 0.99 11.79
CA ALA A 483 -10.21 0.57 13.19
C ALA A 483 -10.95 1.50 14.16
N ASN A 484 -10.82 2.82 13.93
CA ASN A 484 -11.41 3.84 14.79
C ASN A 484 -12.92 4.02 14.60
N GLU A 485 -13.39 4.02 13.33
CA GLU A 485 -14.76 4.45 13.00
C GLU A 485 -15.74 3.28 12.84
N TYR A 486 -15.28 2.11 12.41
CA TYR A 486 -16.16 1.05 11.95
C TYR A 486 -16.07 -0.25 12.75
N ILE A 487 -15.09 -0.42 13.66
CA ILE A 487 -14.97 -1.64 14.48
C ILE A 487 -15.42 -1.38 15.90
N ARG A 488 -16.29 -2.27 16.41
CA ARG A 488 -16.89 -2.18 17.75
C ARG A 488 -16.43 -3.30 18.69
N GLY A 489 -15.98 -4.44 18.15
CA GLY A 489 -15.55 -5.58 18.93
C GLY A 489 -14.67 -6.54 18.13
N GLN A 490 -13.85 -7.33 18.83
CA GLN A 490 -13.17 -8.49 18.23
C GLN A 490 -13.02 -9.61 19.27
N GLU A 491 -13.00 -10.85 18.74
CA GLU A 491 -12.73 -12.06 19.50
C GLU A 491 -11.92 -13.03 18.64
N ILE A 492 -10.84 -13.62 19.17
CA ILE A 492 -10.13 -14.72 18.52
C ILE A 492 -10.93 -15.98 18.81
N ILE A 493 -11.35 -16.70 17.76
CA ILE A 493 -12.20 -17.88 17.90
C ILE A 493 -11.52 -19.18 17.48
N ASP A 494 -10.42 -19.10 16.72
CA ASP A 494 -9.66 -20.28 16.30
C ASP A 494 -8.24 -19.90 15.86
N TYR A 495 -7.34 -20.86 15.85
CA TYR A 495 -5.96 -20.76 15.37
C TYR A 495 -5.15 -19.61 15.99
N GLU A 496 -5.24 -19.42 17.31
CA GLU A 496 -4.54 -18.37 18.05
C GLU A 496 -3.02 -18.38 17.79
N ASP A 497 -2.46 -19.56 17.56
CA ASP A 497 -1.04 -19.73 17.24
C ASP A 497 -0.60 -19.04 15.94
N LEU A 498 -1.53 -18.71 15.04
CA LEU A 498 -1.26 -17.95 13.82
C LEU A 498 -1.11 -16.43 14.06
N GLY A 499 -1.27 -15.95 15.29
CA GLY A 499 -1.05 -14.55 15.66
C GLY A 499 -1.93 -13.57 14.85
N MET A 500 -1.34 -12.76 13.96
CA MET A 500 -2.12 -11.82 13.14
C MET A 500 -3.04 -12.51 12.10
N GLU A 501 -2.80 -13.78 11.80
CA GLU A 501 -3.62 -14.61 10.91
C GLU A 501 -4.58 -15.54 11.67
N ALA A 502 -4.65 -15.43 13.00
CA ALA A 502 -5.65 -16.11 13.80
C ALA A 502 -7.06 -15.80 13.30
N VAL A 503 -7.95 -16.77 13.37
CA VAL A 503 -9.35 -16.58 12.98
C VAL A 503 -10.06 -15.76 14.05
N ARG A 504 -10.71 -14.67 13.62
CA ARG A 504 -11.37 -13.71 14.52
C ARG A 504 -12.81 -13.47 14.07
N LEU A 505 -13.69 -13.25 15.01
CA LEU A 505 -14.93 -12.52 14.78
C LEU A 505 -14.68 -11.05 15.08
N VAL A 506 -15.05 -10.19 14.15
CA VAL A 506 -14.95 -8.73 14.28
C VAL A 506 -16.33 -8.15 14.10
N ASP A 507 -16.76 -7.33 15.06
CA ASP A 507 -18.04 -6.63 15.00
C ASP A 507 -17.84 -5.29 14.32
N VAL A 508 -18.54 -5.06 13.22
CA VAL A 508 -18.44 -3.85 12.40
C VAL A 508 -19.76 -3.09 12.37
N GLU A 509 -19.67 -1.79 12.23
CA GLU A 509 -20.82 -0.90 12.09
C GLU A 509 -20.64 0.00 10.87
N ASN A 510 -21.55 -0.11 9.90
CA ASN A 510 -21.56 0.67 8.66
C ASN A 510 -20.22 0.61 7.88
N LEU A 511 -19.54 -0.54 7.90
CA LEU A 511 -18.28 -0.72 7.15
C LEU A 511 -18.52 -0.51 5.66
N PRO A 512 -17.86 0.48 5.03
CA PRO A 512 -18.09 0.78 3.62
C PRO A 512 -17.46 -0.27 2.71
N CYS A 513 -18.26 -0.79 1.80
CA CYS A 513 -17.88 -1.77 0.80
C CYS A 513 -18.46 -1.41 -0.56
N PHE A 514 -17.97 -2.06 -1.60
CA PHE A 514 -18.46 -1.98 -2.99
C PHE A 514 -18.62 -3.39 -3.55
N VAL A 515 -19.69 -3.65 -4.27
CA VAL A 515 -19.84 -4.90 -5.01
C VAL A 515 -18.80 -4.93 -6.13
N ILE A 516 -17.87 -5.87 -6.05
CA ILE A 516 -16.82 -6.04 -7.07
C ILE A 516 -17.17 -7.19 -8.01
N THR A 517 -17.54 -8.34 -7.45
CA THR A 517 -18.05 -9.46 -8.25
C THR A 517 -19.44 -9.82 -7.72
N ASP A 518 -20.44 -9.78 -8.59
CA ASP A 518 -21.83 -10.13 -8.25
C ASP A 518 -22.06 -11.64 -8.29
N SER A 519 -23.25 -12.08 -7.88
CA SER A 519 -23.65 -13.49 -7.84
C SER A 519 -23.78 -14.16 -9.22
N LEU A 520 -23.66 -13.42 -10.30
CA LEU A 520 -23.65 -13.91 -11.68
C LEU A 520 -22.23 -13.98 -12.26
N GLY A 521 -21.19 -13.60 -11.46
CA GLY A 521 -19.80 -13.57 -11.90
C GLY A 521 -19.41 -12.33 -12.70
N ASN A 522 -20.27 -11.31 -12.78
CA ASN A 522 -19.88 -10.04 -13.39
C ASN A 522 -18.87 -9.34 -12.49
N ASP A 523 -17.76 -8.89 -13.07
CA ASP A 523 -16.64 -8.30 -12.33
C ASP A 523 -16.43 -6.84 -12.71
N PHE A 524 -16.39 -5.96 -11.71
CA PHE A 524 -16.23 -4.52 -11.84
C PHE A 524 -14.95 -4.14 -12.59
N TYR A 525 -13.82 -4.73 -12.22
CA TYR A 525 -12.53 -4.38 -12.82
C TYR A 525 -12.39 -4.91 -14.25
N LYS A 526 -13.02 -6.05 -14.58
CA LYS A 526 -13.09 -6.54 -15.97
C LYS A 526 -13.90 -5.60 -16.84
N GLN A 527 -15.05 -5.14 -16.35
CA GLN A 527 -15.88 -4.17 -17.07
C GLN A 527 -15.12 -2.86 -17.35
N ILE A 528 -14.31 -2.39 -16.38
CA ILE A 528 -13.44 -1.22 -16.57
C ILE A 528 -12.40 -1.51 -17.66
N ALA A 529 -11.68 -2.63 -17.56
CA ALA A 529 -10.65 -3.00 -18.51
C ALA A 529 -11.18 -3.19 -19.94
N GLU A 530 -12.41 -3.64 -20.11
CA GLU A 530 -13.07 -3.75 -21.42
C GLU A 530 -13.45 -2.39 -22.00
N LYS A 531 -13.92 -1.46 -21.17
CA LYS A 531 -14.23 -0.09 -21.58
C LYS A 531 -12.98 0.68 -22.00
N SER A 532 -11.85 0.48 -21.33
CA SER A 532 -10.58 1.15 -21.66
C SER A 532 -9.89 0.62 -22.92
N LYS A 533 -10.39 -0.49 -23.49
CA LYS A 533 -9.89 -1.05 -24.77
C LYS A 533 -10.64 -0.49 -25.98
N LYS A 534 -11.82 0.07 -25.79
CA LYS A 534 -12.63 0.74 -26.80
C LYS A 534 -12.26 2.22 -26.94
#